data_e9c309abdf3c9339b4df96a17608deae
#
_entry.id   e9c309abdf3c9339b4df96a17608deae
#
_cell.length_a   1.000
_cell.length_b   1.000
_cell.length_c   1.000
_cell.angle_alpha   90.00
_cell.angle_beta   90.00
_cell.angle_gamma   90.00
#
_symmetry.space_group_name_H-M   'P 1'
#
loop_
_entity.id
_entity.type
_entity.pdbx_description
1 polymer ?
#
loop_
_entity_poly.entity_id
_entity_poly.type
_entity_poly.pdbx_seq_one_letter_code
_entity_poly.pdbx_strand_id
1 'polypeptide(L)'
;MKKPVIGITGNETPHPDDELMMSYAAKGFVEGVKEAGGIPIILPIGDEEMAGYYISLIDKLILTGGQNVDPKYYGEPKAIDSDDYHLQRDIFELALIKEAIKQNKPIFSVCRGTQLFNVAMGGSLYQNIEDHWQDTSAEYTTQRLVTEPDTILREIYGEISH
;
A
#
# COMPACT_ATOMS: atom_id res chain seq x y z
N MET A 1 8.62 7.08 26.36
CA MET A 1 8.78 7.53 24.96
C MET A 1 7.40 7.69 24.34
N LYS A 2 7.17 8.72 23.50
CA LYS A 2 5.90 8.90 22.78
C LYS A 2 5.77 7.79 21.74
N LYS A 3 4.63 7.08 21.70
CA LYS A 3 4.37 6.07 20.68
C LYS A 3 4.17 6.72 19.31
N PRO A 4 4.78 6.23 18.25
CA PRO A 4 4.57 6.79 16.92
C PRO A 4 3.15 6.51 16.40
N VAL A 5 2.57 7.47 15.71
CA VAL A 5 1.29 7.35 15.02
C VAL A 5 1.56 6.88 13.60
N ILE A 6 0.97 5.76 13.22
CA ILE A 6 1.18 5.13 11.91
C ILE A 6 -0.11 5.21 11.10
N GLY A 7 -0.07 5.96 9.99
CA GLY A 7 -1.16 6.01 9.03
C GLY A 7 -1.15 4.75 8.14
N ILE A 8 -2.28 4.09 8.01
CA ILE A 8 -2.48 2.90 7.18
C ILE A 8 -3.49 3.29 6.10
N THR A 9 -3.12 3.23 4.83
CA THR A 9 -4.06 3.59 3.75
C THR A 9 -5.23 2.63 3.72
N GLY A 10 -6.44 3.19 3.68
CA GLY A 10 -7.68 2.45 3.61
C GLY A 10 -8.05 2.04 2.19
N ASN A 11 -8.97 1.11 2.10
CA ASN A 11 -9.67 0.72 0.89
C ASN A 11 -11.17 0.85 1.14
N GLU A 12 -11.97 0.66 0.13
CA GLU A 12 -13.44 0.73 0.19
C GLU A 12 -14.05 -0.55 -0.34
N THR A 13 -15.14 -0.95 0.27
CA THR A 13 -15.96 -2.08 -0.16
C THR A 13 -17.42 -1.83 0.18
N PRO A 14 -18.38 -2.29 -0.65
CA PRO A 14 -19.78 -2.26 -0.25
C PRO A 14 -20.01 -3.20 0.93
N HIS A 15 -20.91 -2.80 1.83
CA HIS A 15 -21.35 -3.67 2.91
C HIS A 15 -22.18 -4.84 2.32
N PRO A 16 -22.02 -6.07 2.81
CA PRO A 16 -22.68 -7.25 2.22
C PRO A 16 -24.20 -7.18 2.17
N ASP A 17 -24.83 -6.47 3.12
CA ASP A 17 -26.26 -6.51 3.32
C ASP A 17 -27.02 -5.28 2.80
N ASP A 18 -26.37 -4.13 2.52
CA ASP A 18 -27.08 -2.87 2.28
C ASP A 18 -26.42 -1.87 1.31
N GLU A 19 -25.46 -2.29 0.52
CA GLU A 19 -24.73 -1.46 -0.47
C GLU A 19 -24.05 -0.19 0.10
N LEU A 20 -24.08 0.05 1.41
CA LEU A 20 -23.35 1.16 2.03
C LEU A 20 -21.83 0.94 1.86
N MET A 21 -21.13 1.97 1.41
CA MET A 21 -19.68 1.89 1.26
C MET A 21 -18.98 1.93 2.63
N MET A 22 -18.09 1.00 2.87
CA MET A 22 -17.27 0.93 4.06
C MET A 22 -15.81 1.25 3.72
N SER A 23 -15.19 2.10 4.52
CA SER A 23 -13.72 2.26 4.50
C SER A 23 -13.08 1.25 5.44
N TYR A 24 -12.08 0.52 4.99
CA TYR A 24 -11.43 -0.53 5.78
C TYR A 24 -9.92 -0.63 5.51
N ALA A 25 -9.22 -1.27 6.44
CA ALA A 25 -7.88 -1.82 6.21
C ALA A 25 -7.83 -3.24 6.77
N ALA A 26 -7.03 -4.12 6.15
CA ALA A 26 -6.88 -5.47 6.65
C ALA A 26 -6.34 -5.47 8.08
N LYS A 27 -6.95 -6.27 8.95
CA LYS A 27 -6.65 -6.33 10.39
C LYS A 27 -5.16 -6.59 10.67
N GLY A 28 -4.48 -7.36 9.82
CA GLY A 28 -3.05 -7.65 9.98
C GLY A 28 -2.17 -6.40 10.02
N PHE A 29 -2.49 -5.35 9.25
CA PHE A 29 -1.74 -4.08 9.32
C PHE A 29 -1.93 -3.40 10.67
N VAL A 30 -3.17 -3.39 11.17
CA VAL A 30 -3.51 -2.78 12.47
C VAL A 30 -2.80 -3.51 13.62
N GLU A 31 -2.85 -4.83 13.62
CA GLU A 31 -2.20 -5.64 14.66
C GLU A 31 -0.67 -5.53 14.58
N GLY A 32 -0.07 -5.61 13.39
CA GLY A 32 1.38 -5.44 13.21
C GLY A 32 1.90 -4.10 13.72
N VAL A 33 1.15 -3.01 13.50
CA VAL A 33 1.51 -1.69 14.05
C VAL A 33 1.45 -1.69 15.58
N LYS A 34 0.44 -2.31 16.18
CA LYS A 34 0.32 -2.41 17.65
C LYS A 34 1.46 -3.26 18.25
N GLU A 35 1.77 -4.39 17.64
CA GLU A 35 2.85 -5.28 18.07
C GLU A 35 4.20 -4.58 17.99
N ALA A 36 4.41 -3.74 16.96
CA ALA A 36 5.59 -2.87 16.84
C ALA A 36 5.58 -1.67 17.80
N GLY A 37 4.57 -1.52 18.66
CA GLY A 37 4.47 -0.46 19.66
C GLY A 37 3.95 0.88 19.15
N GLY A 38 3.43 0.94 17.91
CA GLY A 38 2.82 2.12 17.31
C GLY A 38 1.33 2.27 17.62
N ILE A 39 0.77 3.40 17.21
CA ILE A 39 -0.68 3.70 17.24
C ILE A 39 -1.18 3.66 15.79
N PRO A 40 -1.99 2.67 15.39
CA PRO A 40 -2.53 2.59 14.04
C PRO A 40 -3.70 3.57 13.84
N ILE A 41 -3.69 4.27 12.71
CA ILE A 41 -4.81 5.09 12.23
C ILE A 41 -5.08 4.69 10.79
N ILE A 42 -6.31 4.27 10.49
CA ILE A 42 -6.74 4.01 9.11
C ILE A 42 -7.06 5.35 8.46
N LEU A 43 -6.41 5.65 7.33
CA LEU A 43 -6.67 6.82 6.53
C LEU A 43 -7.72 6.45 5.48
N PRO A 44 -8.96 6.96 5.56
CA PRO A 44 -9.96 6.73 4.53
C PRO A 44 -9.51 7.38 3.21
N ILE A 45 -10.02 6.87 2.09
CA ILE A 45 -9.79 7.52 0.79
C ILE A 45 -10.42 8.91 0.86
N GLY A 46 -9.62 9.90 0.51
CA GLY A 46 -10.01 11.31 0.54
C GLY A 46 -9.65 12.03 -0.75
N ASP A 47 -9.81 13.33 -0.74
CA ASP A 47 -9.39 14.19 -1.83
C ASP A 47 -7.88 14.48 -1.75
N GLU A 48 -7.28 14.79 -2.91
CA GLU A 48 -5.85 15.10 -3.02
C GLU A 48 -5.43 16.22 -2.06
N GLU A 49 -6.28 17.23 -1.87
CA GLU A 49 -6.03 18.37 -0.99
C GLU A 49 -5.90 17.96 0.50
N MET A 50 -6.51 16.86 0.90
CA MET A 50 -6.45 16.35 2.27
C MET A 50 -5.15 15.63 2.60
N ALA A 51 -4.39 15.21 1.59
CA ALA A 51 -3.19 14.41 1.78
C ALA A 51 -2.17 15.08 2.72
N GLY A 52 -1.93 16.37 2.54
CA GLY A 52 -1.01 17.13 3.38
C GLY A 52 -1.40 17.15 4.85
N TYR A 53 -2.70 17.24 5.14
CA TYR A 53 -3.22 17.20 6.51
C TYR A 53 -3.05 15.82 7.13
N TYR A 54 -3.45 14.76 6.42
CA TYR A 54 -3.29 13.39 6.91
C TYR A 54 -1.83 13.07 7.23
N ILE A 55 -0.89 13.44 6.35
CA ILE A 55 0.54 13.22 6.57
C ILE A 55 1.06 14.01 7.77
N SER A 56 0.54 15.21 8.04
CA SER A 56 0.92 16.00 9.20
C SER A 56 0.51 15.36 10.54
N LEU A 57 -0.54 14.55 10.55
CA LEU A 57 -1.08 13.88 11.75
C LEU A 57 -0.35 12.60 12.12
N ILE A 58 0.45 12.05 11.23
CA ILE A 58 1.12 10.77 11.40
C ILE A 58 2.63 10.90 11.46
N ASP A 59 3.29 9.92 12.06
CA ASP A 59 4.76 9.86 12.11
C ASP A 59 5.33 9.03 10.95
N LYS A 60 4.59 8.01 10.48
CA LYS A 60 4.98 7.11 9.37
C LYS A 60 3.74 6.68 8.57
N LEU A 61 3.94 6.32 7.31
CA LEU A 61 2.89 5.88 6.39
C LEU A 61 3.06 4.41 5.99
N ILE A 62 1.97 3.66 6.01
CA ILE A 62 1.88 2.31 5.40
C ILE A 62 0.94 2.39 4.20
N LEU A 63 1.46 2.04 3.02
CA LEU A 63 0.68 1.83 1.80
C LEU A 63 0.27 0.37 1.72
N THR A 64 -1.03 0.12 1.63
CA THR A 64 -1.60 -1.23 1.67
C THR A 64 -1.80 -1.84 0.28
N GLY A 65 -2.10 -3.13 0.24
CA GLY A 65 -2.50 -3.85 -0.97
C GLY A 65 -3.90 -3.46 -1.49
N GLY A 66 -4.31 -4.04 -2.59
CA GLY A 66 -5.62 -3.84 -3.20
C GLY A 66 -5.62 -3.91 -4.72
N GLN A 67 -6.51 -3.15 -5.36
CA GLN A 67 -6.78 -3.10 -6.79
C GLN A 67 -5.54 -2.75 -7.62
N ASN A 68 -5.60 -2.97 -8.93
CA ASN A 68 -4.55 -2.57 -9.85
C ASN A 68 -4.35 -1.04 -9.86
N VAL A 69 -3.12 -0.60 -10.07
CA VAL A 69 -2.80 0.81 -10.37
C VAL A 69 -3.16 1.11 -11.81
N ASP A 70 -3.91 2.18 -12.06
CA ASP A 70 -4.32 2.54 -13.43
C ASP A 70 -3.08 2.86 -14.30
N PRO A 71 -2.92 2.17 -15.46
CA PRO A 71 -1.75 2.32 -16.33
C PRO A 71 -1.49 3.74 -16.82
N LYS A 72 -2.51 4.61 -16.83
CA LYS A 72 -2.34 6.02 -17.20
C LYS A 72 -1.30 6.75 -16.35
N TYR A 73 -1.07 6.31 -15.08
CA TYR A 73 -0.10 6.94 -14.19
C TYR A 73 1.35 6.60 -14.51
N TYR A 74 1.58 5.57 -15.35
CA TYR A 74 2.91 5.26 -15.89
C TYR A 74 2.94 5.31 -17.43
N GLY A 75 1.95 6.02 -18.05
CA GLY A 75 1.97 6.38 -19.47
C GLY A 75 1.65 5.24 -20.42
N GLU A 76 1.01 4.17 -19.97
CA GLU A 76 0.65 3.01 -20.77
C GLU A 76 -0.87 2.89 -20.99
N PRO A 77 -1.32 2.33 -22.12
CA PRO A 77 -2.71 1.91 -22.29
C PRO A 77 -3.01 0.68 -21.43
N LYS A 78 -4.28 0.46 -21.10
CA LYS A 78 -4.71 -0.79 -20.47
C LYS A 78 -4.47 -1.97 -21.40
N ALA A 79 -3.65 -2.93 -20.98
CA ALA A 79 -3.29 -4.12 -21.75
C ALA A 79 -4.06 -5.37 -21.30
N ILE A 80 -4.75 -5.31 -20.16
CA ILE A 80 -5.59 -6.39 -19.62
C ILE A 80 -7.05 -5.96 -19.57
N ASP A 81 -7.95 -6.91 -19.80
CA ASP A 81 -9.39 -6.70 -19.60
C ASP A 81 -9.73 -6.89 -18.12
N SER A 82 -9.68 -5.79 -17.38
CA SER A 82 -9.96 -5.76 -15.96
C SER A 82 -10.63 -4.44 -15.58
N ASP A 83 -11.64 -4.51 -14.74
CA ASP A 83 -12.30 -3.37 -14.11
C ASP A 83 -11.80 -3.13 -12.66
N ASP A 84 -10.83 -3.94 -12.18
CA ASP A 84 -10.30 -3.87 -10.83
C ASP A 84 -9.32 -2.70 -10.66
N TYR A 85 -9.85 -1.49 -10.80
CA TYR A 85 -9.14 -0.22 -10.59
C TYR A 85 -9.95 0.68 -9.66
N HIS A 86 -9.25 1.47 -8.85
CA HIS A 86 -9.88 2.46 -7.96
C HIS A 86 -9.22 3.83 -8.14
N LEU A 87 -9.72 4.59 -9.10
CA LEU A 87 -9.09 5.85 -9.53
C LEU A 87 -8.92 6.87 -8.38
N GLN A 88 -9.95 7.06 -7.57
CA GLN A 88 -9.88 8.01 -6.46
C GLN A 88 -8.82 7.61 -5.43
N ARG A 89 -8.66 6.31 -5.20
CA ARG A 89 -7.61 5.77 -4.34
C ARG A 89 -6.22 6.02 -4.93
N ASP A 90 -6.04 5.82 -6.25
CA ASP A 90 -4.76 6.11 -6.92
C ASP A 90 -4.37 7.58 -6.75
N ILE A 91 -5.31 8.50 -7.03
CA ILE A 91 -5.08 9.95 -6.89
C ILE A 91 -4.69 10.30 -5.46
N PHE A 92 -5.47 9.85 -4.50
CA PHE A 92 -5.25 10.17 -3.09
C PHE A 92 -3.94 9.59 -2.55
N GLU A 93 -3.64 8.31 -2.82
CA GLU A 93 -2.41 7.69 -2.34
C GLU A 93 -1.16 8.24 -3.03
N LEU A 94 -1.22 8.63 -4.32
CA LEU A 94 -0.13 9.37 -4.97
C LEU A 94 0.14 10.72 -4.29
N ALA A 95 -0.91 11.43 -3.89
CA ALA A 95 -0.78 12.66 -3.12
C ALA A 95 -0.21 12.41 -1.72
N LEU A 96 -0.62 11.33 -1.03
CA LEU A 96 -0.04 10.93 0.26
C LEU A 96 1.46 10.63 0.14
N ILE A 97 1.89 9.91 -0.90
CA ILE A 97 3.31 9.62 -1.15
C ILE A 97 4.10 10.91 -1.33
N LYS A 98 3.61 11.81 -2.19
CA LYS A 98 4.24 13.11 -2.46
C LYS A 98 4.40 13.94 -1.17
N GLU A 99 3.34 14.05 -0.38
CA GLU A 99 3.36 14.79 0.89
C GLU A 99 4.21 14.09 1.96
N ALA A 100 4.23 12.75 2.03
CA ALA A 100 5.09 12.01 2.94
C ALA A 100 6.57 12.26 2.66
N ILE A 101 6.98 12.25 1.38
CA ILE A 101 8.34 12.60 0.97
C ILE A 101 8.67 14.05 1.34
N LYS A 102 7.79 15.00 1.01
CA LYS A 102 7.95 16.42 1.31
C LYS A 102 8.08 16.69 2.82
N GLN A 103 7.32 16.00 3.65
CA GLN A 103 7.33 16.12 5.11
C GLN A 103 8.34 15.16 5.77
N ASN A 104 9.16 14.48 5.00
CA ASN A 104 10.18 13.54 5.43
C ASN A 104 9.65 12.43 6.37
N LYS A 105 8.48 11.87 6.01
CA LYS A 105 7.86 10.76 6.75
C LYS A 105 8.28 9.43 6.14
N PRO A 106 8.76 8.46 6.93
CA PRO A 106 9.04 7.11 6.43
C PRO A 106 7.80 6.44 5.84
N ILE A 107 7.99 5.73 4.73
CA ILE A 107 6.96 4.98 4.03
C ILE A 107 7.32 3.50 4.05
N PHE A 108 6.38 2.66 4.45
CA PHE A 108 6.42 1.21 4.25
C PHE A 108 5.31 0.81 3.30
N SER A 109 5.61 -0.01 2.31
CA SER A 109 4.65 -0.36 1.26
C SER A 109 4.54 -1.87 1.09
N VAL A 110 3.33 -2.35 0.82
CA VAL A 110 3.02 -3.78 0.67
C VAL A 110 2.19 -3.99 -0.59
N CYS A 111 2.56 -4.98 -1.41
CA CYS A 111 1.83 -5.42 -2.61
C CYS A 111 1.55 -4.22 -3.54
N ARG A 112 0.26 -3.90 -3.80
CA ARG A 112 -0.14 -2.73 -4.60
C ARG A 112 0.52 -1.43 -4.12
N GLY A 113 0.66 -1.24 -2.80
CA GLY A 113 1.33 -0.06 -2.25
C GLY A 113 2.76 0.10 -2.76
N THR A 114 3.51 -1.01 -2.92
CA THR A 114 4.86 -0.99 -3.51
C THR A 114 4.82 -0.67 -5.00
N GLN A 115 3.83 -1.19 -5.72
CA GLN A 115 3.61 -0.88 -7.13
C GLN A 115 3.33 0.61 -7.33
N LEU A 116 2.41 1.17 -6.54
CA LEU A 116 2.08 2.59 -6.61
C LEU A 116 3.26 3.48 -6.22
N PHE A 117 4.05 3.09 -5.22
CA PHE A 117 5.27 3.80 -4.85
C PHE A 117 6.29 3.81 -5.99
N ASN A 118 6.49 2.67 -6.68
CA ASN A 118 7.34 2.59 -7.87
C ASN A 118 6.86 3.56 -8.96
N VAL A 119 5.55 3.60 -9.23
CA VAL A 119 4.96 4.55 -10.20
C VAL A 119 5.17 6.00 -9.76
N ALA A 120 4.97 6.31 -8.48
CA ALA A 120 5.21 7.65 -7.94
C ALA A 120 6.67 8.11 -8.11
N MET A 121 7.62 7.16 -8.13
CA MET A 121 9.05 7.41 -8.39
C MET A 121 9.41 7.43 -9.88
N GLY A 122 8.43 7.32 -10.79
CA GLY A 122 8.63 7.35 -12.24
C GLY A 122 8.87 5.99 -12.88
N GLY A 123 8.65 4.90 -12.16
CA GLY A 123 8.70 3.54 -12.68
C GLY A 123 7.43 3.14 -13.42
N SER A 124 7.48 1.99 -14.11
CA SER A 124 6.34 1.35 -14.76
C SER A 124 6.06 -0.03 -14.15
N LEU A 125 4.96 -0.67 -14.55
CA LEU A 125 4.51 -1.96 -14.03
C LEU A 125 4.22 -2.93 -15.18
N TYR A 126 4.52 -4.21 -14.95
CA TYR A 126 3.89 -5.27 -15.73
C TYR A 126 2.43 -5.36 -15.31
N GLN A 127 1.50 -5.20 -16.27
CA GLN A 127 0.06 -5.21 -15.98
C GLN A 127 -0.47 -6.61 -15.70
N ASN A 128 0.25 -7.65 -16.17
CA ASN A 128 -0.01 -9.05 -15.87
C ASN A 128 1.31 -9.81 -15.73
N ILE A 129 1.41 -10.67 -14.73
CA ILE A 129 2.52 -11.60 -14.54
C ILE A 129 1.91 -13.00 -14.52
N GLU A 130 2.29 -13.83 -15.52
CA GLU A 130 1.82 -15.21 -15.62
C GLU A 130 2.22 -16.00 -14.37
N ASP A 131 1.36 -16.89 -13.92
CA ASP A 131 1.57 -17.79 -12.78
C ASP A 131 1.92 -17.07 -11.45
N HIS A 132 1.63 -15.77 -11.35
CA HIS A 132 1.88 -14.99 -10.12
C HIS A 132 0.75 -15.10 -9.10
N TRP A 133 -0.47 -15.38 -9.55
CA TRP A 133 -1.62 -15.54 -8.66
C TRP A 133 -1.55 -16.85 -7.88
N GLN A 134 -1.76 -16.80 -6.56
CA GLN A 134 -1.83 -18.02 -5.75
C GLN A 134 -3.27 -18.38 -5.42
N ASP A 135 -3.60 -19.68 -5.53
CA ASP A 135 -4.92 -20.23 -5.19
C ASP A 135 -5.04 -20.66 -3.72
N THR A 136 -4.00 -20.39 -2.94
CA THR A 136 -3.95 -20.71 -1.50
C THR A 136 -4.22 -19.48 -0.66
N SER A 137 -4.54 -19.69 0.64
CA SER A 137 -4.64 -18.59 1.61
C SER A 137 -3.36 -17.74 1.63
N ALA A 138 -3.52 -16.42 1.79
CA ALA A 138 -2.39 -15.48 1.91
C ALA A 138 -1.44 -15.77 3.09
N GLU A 139 -1.82 -16.66 4.00
CA GLU A 139 -0.97 -17.12 5.11
C GLU A 139 0.10 -18.13 4.66
N TYR A 140 -0.05 -18.74 3.46
CA TYR A 140 0.93 -19.67 2.92
C TYR A 140 1.89 -18.94 1.98
N THR A 141 3.18 -19.13 2.20
CA THR A 141 4.22 -18.62 1.31
C THR A 141 4.33 -19.50 0.07
N THR A 142 4.16 -18.94 -1.11
CA THR A 142 4.22 -19.66 -2.39
C THR A 142 5.43 -19.25 -3.23
N GLN A 143 6.12 -18.17 -2.86
CA GLN A 143 7.24 -17.64 -3.59
C GLN A 143 8.45 -17.44 -2.68
N ARG A 144 9.64 -17.61 -3.24
CA ARG A 144 10.89 -17.39 -2.54
C ARG A 144 11.32 -15.93 -2.67
N LEU A 145 11.64 -15.30 -1.55
CA LEU A 145 12.24 -13.97 -1.50
C LEU A 145 13.76 -14.08 -1.41
N VAL A 146 14.46 -13.37 -2.28
CA VAL A 146 15.90 -13.15 -2.20
C VAL A 146 16.16 -11.67 -1.94
N THR A 147 16.92 -11.38 -0.89
CA THR A 147 17.23 -10.01 -0.49
C THR A 147 18.61 -9.60 -0.97
N GLU A 148 18.75 -8.37 -1.45
CA GLU A 148 20.06 -7.83 -1.85
C GLU A 148 20.93 -7.47 -0.64
N PRO A 149 22.26 -7.65 -0.72
CA PRO A 149 23.19 -7.22 0.32
C PRO A 149 23.03 -5.73 0.66
N ASP A 150 23.38 -5.35 1.88
CA ASP A 150 23.40 -3.96 2.36
C ASP A 150 22.04 -3.23 2.29
N THR A 151 20.94 -3.99 2.34
CA THR A 151 19.57 -3.45 2.39
C THR A 151 18.90 -3.70 3.74
N ILE A 152 17.95 -2.83 4.12
CA ILE A 152 17.12 -3.03 5.32
C ILE A 152 16.38 -4.38 5.27
N LEU A 153 15.94 -4.81 4.08
CA LEU A 153 15.26 -6.09 3.93
C LEU A 153 16.21 -7.26 4.25
N ARG A 154 17.49 -7.16 3.86
CA ARG A 154 18.52 -8.14 4.24
C ARG A 154 18.73 -8.19 5.75
N GLU A 155 18.73 -7.06 6.43
CA GLU A 155 18.87 -6.99 7.90
C GLU A 155 17.68 -7.64 8.61
N ILE A 156 16.46 -7.48 8.06
CA ILE A 156 15.22 -8.01 8.65
C ILE A 156 15.05 -9.51 8.37
N TYR A 157 15.21 -9.93 7.11
CA TYR A 157 14.86 -11.28 6.65
C TYR A 157 16.07 -12.22 6.48
N GLY A 158 17.30 -11.73 6.54
CA GLY A 158 18.49 -12.51 6.21
C GLY A 158 18.66 -12.70 4.71
N GLU A 159 19.46 -13.69 4.33
CA GLU A 159 19.82 -13.92 2.91
C GLU A 159 18.68 -14.47 2.07
N ILE A 160 17.85 -15.34 2.66
CA ILE A 160 16.72 -15.99 2.01
C ILE A 160 15.60 -16.10 3.03
N SER A 161 14.40 -15.65 2.64
CA SER A 161 13.17 -15.89 3.38
C SER A 161 12.30 -16.91 2.63
N HIS A 162 11.74 -17.84 3.36
CA HIS A 162 10.79 -18.86 2.87
C HIS A 162 9.35 -18.39 3.12
#